data_e1b9b2dba89c5a5e1a7617176b501f35
#
_entry.id   e1b9b2dba89c5a5e1a7617176b501f35
#
_cell.length_a   1.000
_cell.length_b   1.000
_cell.length_c   1.000
_cell.angle_alpha   90.00
_cell.angle_beta   90.00
_cell.angle_gamma   90.00
#
_symmetry.space_group_name_H-M   'P 1'
#
loop_
_entity.id
_entity.type
_entity.pdbx_description
1 polymer ?
#
loop_
_entity_poly.entity_id
_entity_poly.type
_entity_poly.pdbx_seq_one_letter_code
_entity_poly.pdbx_strand_id
1 'polypeptide(L)'
;MPDSQPISLPTTTPGRVTLDTLKIGQEAQIERLRGGRANAQRLQEMGLIPGTTVRVLKFAPLGDPIELMLRGYHLTLRKEEASFIEVTLK
;
A
#
# COMPACT_ATOMS: atom_id res chain seq x y z
N MET A 1 -4.81 -26.37 20.75
CA MET A 1 -4.52 -25.97 20.76
C MET A 1 -4.31 -25.54 20.39
N PRO A 2 -4.22 -25.26 20.27
CA PRO A 2 -3.86 -24.59 19.94
C PRO A 2 -3.52 -24.16 19.36
N ASP A 3 -3.42 -24.13 19.24
CA ASP A 3 -3.05 -23.68 18.81
C ASP A 3 -2.67 -23.19 18.25
N SER A 4 -2.69 -23.17 18.15
CA SER A 4 -2.25 -22.66 17.68
C SER A 4 -2.02 -22.03 17.14
N GLN A 5 -1.98 -21.73 16.98
CA GLN A 5 -1.68 -21.03 16.54
C GLN A 5 -1.35 -20.36 16.10
N PRO A 6 -1.34 -20.14 16.04
CA PRO A 6 -0.97 -19.37 15.52
C PRO A 6 -0.38 -18.97 14.97
N ILE A 7 -0.14 -19.11 14.79
CA ILE A 7 0.43 -18.89 14.44
C ILE A 7 0.76 -18.45 13.62
N SER A 8 0.92 -18.47 13.58
CA SER A 8 1.35 -18.03 12.94
C SER A 8 1.38 -17.55 11.96
N LEU A 9 1.12 -17.59 11.58
CA LEU A 9 1.28 -16.99 10.56
C LEU A 9 1.32 -15.77 10.50
N PRO A 10 1.75 -15.61 11.07
CA PRO A 10 2.02 -14.34 11.37
C PRO A 10 1.89 -13.31 10.45
N THR A 11 2.34 -13.39 9.68
CA THR A 11 2.55 -12.33 8.80
C THR A 11 1.37 -12.01 8.02
N THR A 12 0.50 -12.92 7.86
CA THR A 12 -0.56 -12.72 6.91
C THR A 12 -1.84 -12.36 7.60
N THR A 13 -2.18 -11.09 7.56
CA THR A 13 -3.49 -10.61 7.92
C THR A 13 -4.33 -10.64 6.67
N PRO A 14 -5.50 -11.26 6.70
CA PRO A 14 -6.35 -11.27 5.52
C PRO A 14 -6.56 -9.86 5.00
N GLY A 15 -6.35 -9.66 3.72
CA GLY A 15 -6.52 -8.35 3.10
C GLY A 15 -5.30 -7.46 3.15
N ARG A 16 -4.25 -7.84 3.87
CA ARG A 16 -3.04 -7.03 3.92
C ARG A 16 -2.08 -7.44 2.80
N VAL A 17 -1.76 -6.49 1.96
CA VAL A 17 -0.88 -6.70 0.83
C VAL A 17 -0.06 -5.43 0.64
N THR A 18 0.82 -5.42 -0.34
CA THR A 18 1.55 -4.20 -0.68
C THR A 18 0.81 -3.47 -1.79
N LEU A 19 0.98 -2.15 -1.82
CA LEU A 19 0.20 -1.30 -2.71
C LEU A 19 0.42 -1.65 -4.19
N ASP A 20 1.62 -2.12 -4.53
CA ASP A 20 1.93 -2.46 -5.91
C ASP A 20 1.17 -3.67 -6.44
N THR A 21 0.51 -4.42 -5.55
CA THR A 21 -0.25 -5.61 -5.96
C THR A 21 -1.72 -5.32 -6.20
N LEU A 22 -2.17 -4.11 -5.95
CA LEU A 22 -3.58 -3.77 -6.12
C LEU A 22 -3.93 -3.68 -7.59
N LYS A 23 -5.22 -3.86 -7.87
CA LYS A 23 -5.75 -3.76 -9.23
C LYS A 23 -6.47 -2.43 -9.39
N ILE A 24 -6.67 -2.05 -10.66
CA ILE A 24 -7.39 -0.83 -10.97
C ILE A 24 -8.74 -0.84 -10.28
N GLY A 25 -9.07 0.27 -9.61
CA GLY A 25 -10.33 0.45 -8.93
C GLY A 25 -10.37 -0.04 -7.51
N GLN A 26 -9.36 -0.78 -7.07
CA GLN A 26 -9.33 -1.25 -5.69
C GLN A 26 -8.97 -0.11 -4.74
N GLU A 27 -9.60 -0.13 -3.58
CA GLU A 27 -9.30 0.79 -2.50
C GLU A 27 -8.65 0.03 -1.36
N ALA A 28 -7.75 0.72 -0.66
CA ALA A 28 -7.08 0.13 0.47
C ALA A 28 -6.66 1.21 1.43
N GLN A 29 -6.47 0.82 2.69
CA GLN A 29 -6.03 1.73 3.72
C GLN A 29 -4.56 1.48 3.99
N ILE A 30 -3.77 2.55 4.03
CA ILE A 30 -2.34 2.44 4.31
C ILE A 30 -2.17 2.04 5.76
N GLU A 31 -1.38 0.97 5.97
CA GLU A 31 -1.13 0.46 7.30
C GLU A 31 0.28 0.76 7.76
N ARG A 32 1.26 0.61 6.86
CA ARG A 32 2.64 0.69 7.26
C ARG A 32 3.52 1.07 6.09
N LEU A 33 4.54 1.86 6.38
CA LEU A 33 5.54 2.24 5.38
C LEU A 33 6.84 1.53 5.73
N ARG A 34 7.44 0.90 4.75
CA ARG A 34 8.67 0.15 4.91
C ARG A 34 9.81 0.83 4.16
N GLY A 35 10.99 0.20 4.17
CA GLY A 35 12.11 0.74 3.44
C GLY A 35 12.96 1.74 4.22
N GLY A 36 12.78 1.78 5.56
CA GLY A 36 13.58 2.65 6.41
C GLY A 36 12.94 4.00 6.65
N ARG A 37 13.53 4.72 7.62
CA ARG A 37 12.95 5.98 8.07
C ARG A 37 12.92 7.04 6.97
N ALA A 38 14.00 7.16 6.22
CA ALA A 38 14.07 8.19 5.19
C ALA A 38 13.04 7.94 4.11
N ASN A 39 12.86 6.67 3.73
CA ASN A 39 11.86 6.33 2.74
C ASN A 39 10.46 6.59 3.26
N ALA A 40 10.20 6.19 4.50
CA ALA A 40 8.89 6.41 5.10
C ALA A 40 8.58 7.90 5.18
N GLN A 41 9.56 8.70 5.58
CA GLN A 41 9.37 10.13 5.67
C GLN A 41 9.04 10.74 4.31
N ARG A 42 9.75 10.31 3.27
CA ARG A 42 9.51 10.81 1.93
C ARG A 42 8.09 10.47 1.46
N LEU A 43 7.65 9.25 1.72
CA LEU A 43 6.31 8.83 1.34
C LEU A 43 5.25 9.60 2.11
N GLN A 44 5.50 9.86 3.39
CA GLN A 44 4.56 10.64 4.19
C GLN A 44 4.45 12.07 3.68
N GLU A 45 5.54 12.64 3.23
CA GLU A 45 5.52 14.00 2.67
C GLU A 45 4.68 14.05 1.40
N MET A 46 4.54 12.93 0.73
CA MET A 46 3.69 12.84 -0.46
C MET A 46 2.22 12.63 -0.09
N GLY A 47 1.92 12.46 1.19
CA GLY A 47 0.55 12.24 1.63
C GLY A 47 0.21 10.80 1.92
N LEU A 48 1.19 9.89 1.77
CA LEU A 48 0.96 8.47 1.99
C LEU A 48 1.14 8.14 3.46
N ILE A 49 0.18 8.56 4.24
CA ILE A 49 0.24 8.47 5.70
C ILE A 49 -0.58 7.28 6.17
N PRO A 50 -0.08 6.48 7.12
CA PRO A 50 -0.87 5.38 7.68
C PRO A 50 -2.26 5.86 8.09
N GLY A 51 -3.26 5.07 7.74
CA GLY A 51 -4.65 5.43 7.99
C GLY A 51 -5.34 6.06 6.79
N THR A 52 -4.59 6.49 5.79
CA THR A 52 -5.17 7.12 4.62
C THR A 52 -5.67 6.06 3.65
N THR A 53 -6.82 6.30 3.05
CA THR A 53 -7.37 5.42 2.01
C THR A 53 -6.84 5.87 0.66
N VAL A 54 -6.39 4.91 -0.14
CA VAL A 54 -5.95 5.16 -1.50
C VAL A 54 -6.75 4.29 -2.46
N ARG A 55 -6.86 4.75 -3.69
CA ARG A 55 -7.52 4.01 -4.76
C ARG A 55 -6.59 3.99 -5.97
N VAL A 56 -6.45 2.82 -6.58
CA VAL A 56 -5.65 2.70 -7.79
C VAL A 56 -6.49 3.13 -8.97
N LEU A 57 -6.02 4.13 -9.70
CA LEU A 57 -6.74 4.65 -10.86
C LEU A 57 -6.33 3.93 -12.14
N LYS A 58 -5.03 3.79 -12.33
CA LYS A 58 -4.54 3.09 -13.50
C LYS A 58 -3.03 2.88 -13.40
N PHE A 59 -2.52 2.04 -14.27
CA PHE A 59 -1.09 1.82 -14.43
C PHE A 59 -0.67 2.40 -15.77
N ALA A 60 0.57 2.88 -15.85
CA ALA A 60 1.14 3.26 -17.14
C ALA A 60 1.23 2.01 -18.01
N PRO A 61 1.39 2.17 -19.33
CA PRO A 61 1.35 1.04 -20.25
C PRO A 61 2.26 -0.13 -19.89
N LEU A 62 3.41 0.13 -19.27
CA LEU A 62 4.32 -0.93 -18.89
C LEU A 62 4.15 -1.34 -17.41
N GLY A 63 3.08 -0.86 -16.77
CA GLY A 63 2.82 -1.20 -15.39
C GLY A 63 3.46 -0.27 -14.39
N ASP A 64 4.20 0.74 -14.85
CA ASP A 64 4.93 1.64 -13.98
C ASP A 64 5.06 2.99 -14.68
N PRO A 65 4.68 4.08 -14.05
CA PRO A 65 4.25 4.22 -12.66
C PRO A 65 2.77 3.90 -12.45
N ILE A 66 2.34 3.96 -11.19
CA ILE A 66 0.97 3.71 -10.79
C ILE A 66 0.32 5.05 -10.45
N GLU A 67 -0.88 5.29 -10.95
CA GLU A 67 -1.65 6.47 -10.60
C GLU A 67 -2.63 6.14 -9.50
N LEU A 68 -2.61 6.96 -8.45
CA LEU A 68 -3.44 6.77 -7.28
C LEU A 68 -4.29 8.00 -7.04
N MET A 69 -5.40 7.80 -6.33
CA MET A 69 -6.18 8.91 -5.80
C MET A 69 -6.22 8.76 -4.28
N LEU A 70 -5.96 9.86 -3.57
CA LEU A 70 -6.06 9.89 -2.14
C LEU A 70 -6.39 11.32 -1.72
N ARG A 71 -7.29 11.44 -0.75
CA ARG A 71 -7.67 12.74 -0.19
C ARG A 71 -8.09 13.75 -1.25
N GLY A 72 -8.68 13.26 -2.33
CA GLY A 72 -9.20 14.14 -3.36
C GLY A 72 -8.19 14.64 -4.36
N TYR A 73 -6.97 14.11 -4.35
CA TYR A 73 -6.01 14.49 -5.37
C TYR A 73 -5.30 13.26 -5.91
N HIS A 74 -4.67 13.45 -7.07
CA HIS A 74 -3.98 12.37 -7.76
C HIS A 74 -2.51 12.38 -7.42
N LEU A 75 -1.94 11.18 -7.34
CA LEU A 75 -0.53 10.99 -7.05
C LEU A 75 0.00 9.90 -7.94
N THR A 76 1.19 10.10 -8.48
CA THR A 76 1.86 9.09 -9.28
C THR A 76 3.00 8.53 -8.47
N LEU A 77 3.10 7.19 -8.45
CA LEU A 77 4.06 6.51 -7.61
C LEU A 77 4.74 5.43 -8.41
N ARG A 78 6.06 5.31 -8.26
CA ARG A 78 6.78 4.22 -8.89
C ARG A 78 6.36 2.90 -8.25
N LYS A 79 6.34 1.85 -9.07
CA LYS A 79 5.95 0.54 -8.57
C LYS A 79 6.86 0.09 -7.43
N GLU A 80 8.15 0.38 -7.53
CA GLU A 80 9.09 0.06 -6.48
C GLU A 80 8.72 0.75 -5.17
N GLU A 81 8.32 2.02 -5.26
CA GLU A 81 7.91 2.75 -4.07
C GLU A 81 6.65 2.16 -3.47
N ALA A 82 5.73 1.74 -4.32
CA ALA A 82 4.48 1.13 -3.85
C ALA A 82 4.74 -0.18 -3.12
N SER A 83 5.80 -0.89 -3.47
CA SER A 83 6.10 -2.15 -2.83
C SER A 83 6.52 -1.99 -1.36
N PHE A 84 6.87 -0.77 -0.95
CA PHE A 84 7.21 -0.49 0.43
C PHE A 84 6.00 -0.08 1.26
N ILE A 85 4.82 -0.03 0.67
CA ILE A 85 3.62 0.43 1.36
C ILE A 85 2.69 -0.74 1.62
N GLU A 86 2.52 -1.09 2.89
CA GLU A 86 1.59 -2.15 3.26
C GLU A 86 0.21 -1.55 3.43
N VAL A 87 -0.77 -2.18 2.84
CA VAL A 87 -2.16 -1.70 2.87
C VAL A 87 -3.08 -2.85 3.23
N THR A 88 -4.28 -2.49 3.69
CA THR A 88 -5.36 -3.44 3.94
C THR A 88 -6.46 -3.12 2.96
N LEU A 89 -6.92 -4.12 2.24
CA LEU A 89 -8.00 -3.94 1.26
C LEU A 89 -9.29 -3.54 1.97
N LYS A 90 -10.04 -2.69 1.29
CA LYS A 90 -11.31 -2.22 1.83
C LYS A 90 -12.46 -2.88 1.10
#